data_b36e4a23d492df2628d5a7f198ceeb4a
#
_entry.id   b36e4a23d492df2628d5a7f198ceeb4a
#
_cell.length_a   1.000
_cell.length_b   1.000
_cell.length_c   1.000
_cell.angle_alpha   90.00
_cell.angle_beta   90.00
_cell.angle_gamma   90.00
#
_symmetry.space_group_name_H-M   'P 1'
#
loop_
_entity.id
_entity.type
_entity.pdbx_description
1 polymer ?
#
loop_
_entity_poly.entity_id
_entity_poly.type
_entity_poly.pdbx_seq_one_letter_code
_entity_poly.pdbx_strand_id
1 'polypeptide(L)'
;PTPFENDTGNRHPDDPIRIACRKNLISNIRSDVAGSIKTDGLDPHEIAFKAKDACGFDTELLQATWEEKVRKYHERIETIKAQMLEKGTSSSSSSSGSETLNAATRAVSGRFVGVADISGSMTWEGTPGNRPIDIATGLTVFMSEVAAPEYRNIAFSFNMIPQALSFVKNIGGESVPMTASERMSVICNENIVGYNTDIMNLHKMVI
;
A
#
# COMPACT_ATOMS: atom_id res chain seq x y z
N PRO A 1 2.78 -17.57 -25.69
CA PRO A 1 3.83 -18.09 -24.83
C PRO A 1 3.38 -17.92 -23.38
N THR A 2 3.46 -18.98 -22.61
CA THR A 2 3.26 -18.85 -21.15
C THR A 2 4.42 -18.02 -20.60
N PRO A 3 4.21 -17.18 -19.55
CA PRO A 3 5.25 -16.33 -18.98
C PRO A 3 6.51 -17.07 -18.50
N PHE A 4 6.53 -18.40 -18.61
CA PHE A 4 7.61 -19.27 -18.13
C PHE A 4 8.38 -20.00 -19.23
N GLU A 5 8.00 -19.86 -20.50
CA GLU A 5 8.72 -20.52 -21.62
C GLU A 5 10.12 -19.94 -21.83
N ASN A 6 10.38 -18.72 -21.34
CA ASN A 6 11.68 -18.05 -21.43
C ASN A 6 12.30 -17.72 -20.07
N ASP A 7 11.86 -18.37 -18.99
CA ASP A 7 12.43 -18.15 -17.66
C ASP A 7 13.78 -18.87 -17.53
N THR A 8 14.85 -18.14 -17.74
CA THR A 8 16.24 -18.64 -17.63
C THR A 8 16.60 -19.10 -16.20
N GLY A 9 15.79 -18.75 -15.20
CA GLY A 9 15.91 -19.23 -13.82
C GLY A 9 15.27 -20.60 -13.57
N ASN A 10 14.51 -21.13 -14.52
CA ASN A 10 13.81 -22.39 -14.35
C ASN A 10 14.73 -23.59 -14.57
N ARG A 11 15.24 -24.15 -13.49
CA ARG A 11 16.14 -25.32 -13.53
C ARG A 11 15.49 -26.63 -14.04
N HIS A 12 14.16 -26.65 -14.12
CA HIS A 12 13.39 -27.84 -14.54
C HIS A 12 12.17 -27.40 -15.38
N PRO A 13 12.40 -26.92 -16.62
CA PRO A 13 11.35 -26.41 -17.49
C PRO A 13 10.30 -27.43 -17.87
N ASP A 14 10.68 -28.70 -17.95
CA ASP A 14 9.84 -29.79 -18.43
C ASP A 14 9.17 -30.62 -17.32
N ASP A 15 9.32 -30.23 -16.06
CA ASP A 15 8.68 -30.91 -14.92
C ASP A 15 7.16 -30.66 -14.92
N PRO A 16 6.33 -31.70 -15.16
CA PRO A 16 4.89 -31.58 -15.30
C PRO A 16 4.22 -31.09 -14.02
N ILE A 17 4.77 -31.40 -12.83
CA ILE A 17 4.24 -30.97 -11.53
C ILE A 17 4.46 -29.46 -11.37
N ARG A 18 5.64 -28.98 -11.70
CA ARG A 18 5.94 -27.54 -11.66
C ARG A 18 5.12 -26.74 -12.66
N ILE A 19 4.94 -27.28 -13.88
CA ILE A 19 4.08 -26.68 -14.90
C ILE A 19 2.64 -26.59 -14.39
N ALA A 20 2.11 -27.65 -13.79
CA ALA A 20 0.76 -27.66 -13.22
C ALA A 20 0.62 -26.66 -12.07
N CYS A 21 1.57 -26.62 -11.14
CA CYS A 21 1.58 -25.64 -10.03
C CYS A 21 1.58 -24.19 -10.55
N ARG A 22 2.38 -23.90 -11.57
CA ARG A 22 2.44 -22.55 -12.17
C ARG A 22 1.16 -22.17 -12.88
N LYS A 23 0.55 -23.10 -13.65
CA LYS A 23 -0.76 -22.88 -14.28
C LYS A 23 -1.84 -22.58 -13.24
N ASN A 24 -1.86 -23.34 -12.15
CA ASN A 24 -2.79 -23.10 -11.05
C ASN A 24 -2.56 -21.75 -10.38
N LEU A 25 -1.29 -21.37 -10.16
CA LEU A 25 -0.94 -20.06 -9.60
C LEU A 25 -1.43 -18.91 -10.49
N ILE A 26 -1.16 -18.99 -11.80
CA ILE A 26 -1.63 -17.98 -12.76
C ILE A 26 -3.15 -17.92 -12.79
N SER A 27 -3.82 -19.07 -12.80
CA SER A 27 -5.28 -19.13 -12.75
C SER A 27 -5.84 -18.45 -11.49
N ASN A 28 -5.22 -18.69 -10.34
CA ASN A 28 -5.63 -18.08 -9.06
C ASN A 28 -5.38 -16.57 -9.04
N ILE A 29 -4.25 -16.10 -9.58
CA ILE A 29 -3.92 -14.67 -9.67
C ILE A 29 -4.92 -13.93 -10.58
N ARG A 30 -5.33 -14.56 -11.67
CA ARG A 30 -6.27 -13.99 -12.65
C ARG A 30 -7.74 -14.25 -12.34
N SER A 31 -8.02 -15.08 -11.34
CA SER A 31 -9.37 -15.27 -10.85
C SER A 31 -9.68 -14.18 -9.83
N ASP A 32 -10.75 -13.43 -10.02
CA ASP A 32 -11.26 -12.46 -9.02
C ASP A 32 -11.84 -13.15 -7.76
N VAL A 33 -11.34 -14.35 -7.43
CA VAL A 33 -11.81 -15.11 -6.28
C VAL A 33 -11.11 -14.59 -5.03
N ALA A 34 -11.87 -13.94 -4.18
CA ALA A 34 -11.43 -13.46 -2.87
C ALA A 34 -10.74 -14.59 -2.07
N GLY A 35 -9.57 -14.29 -1.49
CA GLY A 35 -8.83 -15.24 -0.67
C GLY A 35 -7.99 -16.24 -1.46
N SER A 36 -7.92 -16.16 -2.78
CA SER A 36 -7.08 -17.04 -3.62
C SER A 36 -5.59 -16.90 -3.32
N ILE A 37 -5.16 -15.74 -2.83
CA ILE A 37 -3.77 -15.44 -2.45
C ILE A 37 -3.66 -15.27 -0.95
N LYS A 38 -2.74 -16.00 -0.32
CA LYS A 38 -2.46 -15.85 1.12
C LYS A 38 -1.50 -14.69 1.33
N THR A 39 -1.95 -13.67 2.08
CA THR A 39 -1.17 -12.45 2.36
C THR A 39 -0.85 -12.26 3.84
N ASP A 40 -1.22 -13.21 4.70
CA ASP A 40 -1.23 -13.03 6.16
C ASP A 40 0.17 -12.89 6.78
N GLY A 41 1.21 -13.39 6.10
CA GLY A 41 2.60 -13.28 6.53
C GLY A 41 3.41 -12.16 5.88
N LEU A 42 2.76 -11.28 5.11
CA LEU A 42 3.44 -10.20 4.40
C LEU A 42 2.94 -8.83 4.87
N ASP A 43 3.85 -7.94 5.19
CA ASP A 43 3.50 -6.56 5.49
C ASP A 43 3.34 -5.72 4.22
N PRO A 44 2.45 -4.69 4.22
CA PRO A 44 2.23 -3.86 3.04
C PRO A 44 3.51 -3.26 2.47
N HIS A 45 4.44 -2.80 3.32
CA HIS A 45 5.69 -2.22 2.88
C HIS A 45 6.61 -3.24 2.18
N GLU A 46 6.60 -4.51 2.61
CA GLU A 46 7.39 -5.56 1.96
C GLU A 46 6.89 -5.85 0.55
N ILE A 47 5.56 -5.90 0.36
CA ILE A 47 4.94 -6.11 -0.95
C ILE A 47 5.27 -4.93 -1.87
N ALA A 48 5.07 -3.69 -1.38
CA ALA A 48 5.32 -2.47 -2.15
C ALA A 48 6.80 -2.34 -2.54
N PHE A 49 7.72 -2.63 -1.62
CA PHE A 49 9.15 -2.60 -1.88
C PHE A 49 9.57 -3.62 -2.95
N LYS A 50 9.08 -4.87 -2.85
CA LYS A 50 9.35 -5.91 -3.86
C LYS A 50 8.73 -5.57 -5.21
N ALA A 51 7.54 -4.96 -5.22
CA ALA A 51 6.85 -4.58 -6.44
C ALA A 51 7.59 -3.49 -7.23
N LYS A 52 8.37 -2.64 -6.57
CA LYS A 52 9.13 -1.55 -7.21
C LYS A 52 10.07 -2.05 -8.31
N ASP A 53 10.79 -3.13 -8.02
CA ASP A 53 11.83 -3.67 -8.93
C ASP A 53 11.37 -4.95 -9.65
N ALA A 54 10.10 -5.34 -9.48
CA ALA A 54 9.54 -6.52 -10.10
C ALA A 54 9.36 -6.35 -11.62
N CYS A 55 9.54 -7.44 -12.34
CA CYS A 55 9.29 -7.48 -13.77
C CYS A 55 8.54 -8.75 -14.17
N GLY A 56 7.86 -8.69 -15.30
CA GLY A 56 7.15 -9.84 -15.86
C GLY A 56 6.09 -10.41 -14.90
N PHE A 57 6.11 -11.70 -14.67
CA PHE A 57 5.12 -12.40 -13.84
C PHE A 57 5.15 -11.98 -12.36
N ASP A 58 6.32 -11.63 -11.84
CA ASP A 58 6.43 -11.18 -10.44
C ASP A 58 5.66 -9.88 -10.21
N THR A 59 5.58 -9.02 -11.22
CA THR A 59 4.75 -7.81 -11.17
C THR A 59 3.26 -8.16 -11.02
N GLU A 60 2.74 -9.11 -11.83
CA GLU A 60 1.35 -9.55 -11.72
C GLU A 60 1.06 -10.18 -10.36
N LEU A 61 1.95 -11.05 -9.88
CA LEU A 61 1.81 -11.72 -8.58
C LEU A 61 1.81 -10.71 -7.42
N LEU A 62 2.75 -9.77 -7.42
CA LEU A 62 2.86 -8.79 -6.35
C LEU A 62 1.70 -7.80 -6.38
N GLN A 63 1.22 -7.40 -7.56
CA GLN A 63 0.04 -6.55 -7.68
C GLN A 63 -1.22 -7.27 -7.16
N ALA A 64 -1.44 -8.53 -7.55
CA ALA A 64 -2.57 -9.31 -7.03
C ALA A 64 -2.48 -9.56 -5.52
N THR A 65 -1.26 -9.76 -4.99
CA THR A 65 -1.02 -9.86 -3.54
C THR A 65 -1.34 -8.56 -2.82
N TRP A 66 -1.00 -7.44 -3.42
CA TRP A 66 -1.32 -6.11 -2.92
C TRP A 66 -2.82 -5.86 -2.88
N GLU A 67 -3.52 -6.11 -3.98
CA GLU A 67 -4.98 -5.94 -4.08
C GLU A 67 -5.72 -6.78 -3.05
N GLU A 68 -5.30 -8.03 -2.85
CA GLU A 68 -5.85 -8.89 -1.80
C GLU A 68 -5.58 -8.34 -0.40
N LYS A 69 -4.41 -7.72 -0.15
CA LYS A 69 -4.10 -7.08 1.14
C LYS A 69 -5.00 -5.87 1.39
N VAL A 70 -5.22 -5.04 0.37
CA VAL A 70 -6.13 -3.88 0.40
C VAL A 70 -7.58 -4.34 0.65
N ARG A 71 -8.03 -5.39 -0.05
CA ARG A 71 -9.37 -5.97 0.13
C ARG A 71 -9.58 -6.45 1.57
N LYS A 72 -8.64 -7.24 2.12
CA LYS A 72 -8.70 -7.72 3.51
C LYS A 72 -8.73 -6.58 4.52
N TYR A 73 -8.00 -5.50 4.25
CA TYR A 73 -8.05 -4.31 5.10
C TYR A 73 -9.46 -3.70 5.11
N HIS A 74 -10.07 -3.50 3.94
CA HIS A 74 -11.43 -2.96 3.87
C HIS A 74 -12.45 -3.85 4.57
N GLU A 75 -12.38 -5.16 4.40
CA GLU A 75 -13.27 -6.10 5.11
C GLU A 75 -13.12 -6.01 6.63
N ARG A 76 -11.88 -5.89 7.10
CA ARG A 76 -11.62 -5.73 8.53
C ARG A 76 -12.18 -4.41 9.06
N ILE A 77 -12.04 -3.32 8.30
CA ILE A 77 -12.60 -2.02 8.67
C ILE A 77 -14.14 -2.09 8.76
N GLU A 78 -14.80 -2.71 7.79
CA GLU A 78 -16.27 -2.87 7.83
C GLU A 78 -16.72 -3.71 9.02
N THR A 79 -15.98 -4.77 9.36
CA THR A 79 -16.23 -5.56 10.56
C THR A 79 -16.12 -4.72 11.85
N ILE A 80 -15.08 -3.87 11.95
CA ILE A 80 -14.89 -2.98 13.09
C ILE A 80 -16.01 -1.95 13.18
N LYS A 81 -16.43 -1.37 12.04
CA LYS A 81 -17.57 -0.43 11.99
C LYS A 81 -18.86 -1.07 12.51
N ALA A 82 -19.15 -2.28 12.07
CA ALA A 82 -20.33 -3.03 12.54
C ALA A 82 -20.29 -3.26 14.06
N GLN A 83 -19.14 -3.70 14.59
CA GLN A 83 -18.96 -3.91 16.04
C GLN A 83 -19.07 -2.61 16.85
N MET A 84 -18.60 -1.47 16.32
CA MET A 84 -18.75 -0.17 16.96
C MET A 84 -20.21 0.29 17.01
N LEU A 85 -20.96 0.04 15.94
CA LEU A 85 -22.39 0.36 15.87
C LEU A 85 -23.19 -0.44 16.90
N GLU A 86 -22.93 -1.73 17.04
CA GLU A 86 -23.57 -2.59 18.04
C GLU A 86 -23.28 -2.14 19.48
N LYS A 87 -22.03 -1.75 19.77
CA LYS A 87 -21.64 -1.27 21.11
C LYS A 87 -22.18 0.13 21.42
N GLY A 88 -22.29 0.99 20.41
CA GLY A 88 -22.80 2.35 20.56
C GLY A 88 -24.30 2.41 20.93
N THR A 89 -25.06 1.38 20.59
CA THR A 89 -26.48 1.25 20.98
C THR A 89 -26.67 0.78 22.42
N SER A 90 -25.61 0.31 23.10
CA SER A 90 -25.70 -0.33 24.44
C SER A 90 -25.20 0.52 25.59
N SER A 91 -24.60 1.72 25.37
CA SER A 91 -24.01 2.53 26.46
C SER A 91 -24.34 3.99 26.35
N SER A 92 -25.44 4.37 27.01
CA SER A 92 -25.67 5.74 27.45
C SER A 92 -25.04 5.91 28.83
N SER A 93 -23.83 6.46 28.93
CA SER A 93 -23.31 7.30 30.01
C SER A 93 -21.78 7.21 30.16
N SER A 94 -21.09 8.23 29.74
CA SER A 94 -19.98 8.91 30.44
C SER A 94 -19.17 9.78 29.47
N SER A 95 -18.97 11.03 29.82
CA SER A 95 -18.46 12.10 28.96
C SER A 95 -16.94 12.10 28.66
N SER A 96 -16.16 11.21 29.22
CA SER A 96 -14.70 11.12 28.97
C SER A 96 -14.31 10.18 27.83
N GLY A 97 -15.25 9.39 27.29
CA GLY A 97 -15.03 8.49 26.17
C GLY A 97 -15.14 9.11 24.77
N SER A 98 -15.58 10.38 24.70
CA SER A 98 -15.94 11.00 23.42
C SER A 98 -14.75 11.28 22.51
N GLU A 99 -13.60 11.69 23.02
CA GLU A 99 -12.44 12.04 22.19
C GLU A 99 -11.73 10.82 21.60
N THR A 100 -11.57 9.76 22.41
CA THR A 100 -10.97 8.50 21.95
C THR A 100 -11.86 7.77 20.95
N LEU A 101 -13.18 7.81 21.16
CA LEU A 101 -14.15 7.27 20.22
C LEU A 101 -14.15 8.05 18.89
N ASN A 102 -14.03 9.36 18.95
CA ASN A 102 -13.94 10.22 17.77
C ASN A 102 -12.65 9.97 16.98
N ALA A 103 -11.51 9.78 17.63
CA ALA A 103 -10.25 9.45 16.96
C ALA A 103 -10.30 8.05 16.29
N ALA A 104 -10.83 7.04 16.99
CA ALA A 104 -11.04 5.72 16.44
C ALA A 104 -12.03 5.74 15.26
N THR A 105 -13.12 6.48 15.37
CA THR A 105 -14.12 6.65 14.30
C THR A 105 -13.51 7.32 13.07
N ARG A 106 -12.65 8.32 13.25
CA ARG A 106 -11.94 8.98 12.14
C ARG A 106 -10.98 8.00 11.43
N ALA A 107 -10.19 7.24 12.19
CA ALA A 107 -9.29 6.23 11.63
C ALA A 107 -10.05 5.14 10.84
N VAL A 108 -11.17 4.66 11.40
CA VAL A 108 -12.04 3.67 10.75
C VAL A 108 -12.80 4.26 9.54
N SER A 109 -13.04 5.57 9.51
CA SER A 109 -13.65 6.25 8.36
C SER A 109 -12.71 6.40 7.15
N GLY A 110 -11.41 6.10 7.30
CA GLY A 110 -10.41 6.28 6.24
C GLY A 110 -10.05 7.75 5.98
N ARG A 111 -10.46 8.69 6.84
CA ARG A 111 -10.18 10.14 6.69
C ARG A 111 -8.78 10.46 7.18
N PHE A 112 -7.79 10.04 6.41
CA PHE A 112 -6.38 10.28 6.66
C PHE A 112 -5.63 10.42 5.35
N VAL A 113 -4.47 11.06 5.41
CA VAL A 113 -3.51 11.16 4.30
C VAL A 113 -2.17 10.63 4.78
N GLY A 114 -1.51 9.85 3.95
CA GLY A 114 -0.17 9.35 4.21
C GLY A 114 0.87 10.45 4.04
N VAL A 115 1.83 10.51 4.97
CA VAL A 115 2.99 11.40 4.89
C VAL A 115 4.24 10.54 5.01
N ALA A 116 5.02 10.45 3.93
CA ALA A 116 6.28 9.70 3.92
C ALA A 116 7.44 10.59 4.36
N ASP A 117 8.07 10.25 5.46
CA ASP A 117 9.38 10.83 5.79
C ASP A 117 10.43 10.17 4.89
N ILE A 118 10.95 10.94 3.95
CA ILE A 118 12.00 10.54 3.01
C ILE A 118 13.30 11.30 3.25
N SER A 119 13.49 11.83 4.45
CA SER A 119 14.74 12.50 4.84
C SER A 119 15.92 11.54 4.87
N GLY A 120 17.13 12.07 4.71
CA GLY A 120 18.35 11.28 4.66
C GLY A 120 18.58 10.40 5.90
N SER A 121 18.11 10.83 7.09
CA SER A 121 18.19 10.04 8.32
C SER A 121 17.44 8.72 8.26
N MET A 122 16.40 8.63 7.41
CA MET A 122 15.60 7.41 7.24
C MET A 122 16.29 6.32 6.42
N THR A 123 17.46 6.61 5.84
CA THR A 123 18.19 5.67 4.97
C THR A 123 19.26 4.83 5.70
N TRP A 124 19.56 5.13 6.97
CA TRP A 124 20.80 4.72 7.62
C TRP A 124 20.81 3.31 8.22
N GLU A 125 19.68 2.74 8.60
CA GLU A 125 19.64 1.45 9.29
C GLU A 125 18.74 0.45 8.58
N GLY A 126 19.17 -0.81 8.53
CA GLY A 126 18.40 -1.94 8.02
C GLY A 126 18.86 -2.49 6.67
N THR A 127 18.35 -3.65 6.34
CA THR A 127 18.51 -4.27 5.02
C THR A 127 17.52 -3.65 4.02
N PRO A 128 17.84 -3.63 2.72
CA PRO A 128 16.89 -3.17 1.70
C PRO A 128 15.51 -3.84 1.85
N GLY A 129 14.45 -3.03 1.88
CA GLY A 129 13.08 -3.46 2.17
C GLY A 129 12.65 -3.32 3.64
N ASN A 130 13.61 -3.18 4.57
CA ASN A 130 13.35 -3.03 6.02
C ASN A 130 14.02 -1.78 6.62
N ARG A 131 14.51 -0.87 5.78
CA ARG A 131 14.99 0.43 6.27
C ARG A 131 13.80 1.29 6.68
N PRO A 132 13.96 2.22 7.61
CA PRO A 132 12.88 3.14 7.99
C PRO A 132 12.21 3.82 6.78
N ILE A 133 12.99 4.23 5.78
CA ILE A 133 12.47 4.83 4.55
C ILE A 133 11.60 3.84 3.74
N ASP A 134 12.01 2.57 3.66
CA ASP A 134 11.27 1.54 2.91
C ASP A 134 9.91 1.28 3.57
N ILE A 135 9.90 1.23 4.91
CA ILE A 135 8.68 1.07 5.70
C ILE A 135 7.77 2.29 5.56
N ALA A 136 8.30 3.49 5.75
CA ALA A 136 7.55 4.74 5.66
C ALA A 136 6.91 4.92 4.27
N THR A 137 7.67 4.70 3.20
CA THR A 137 7.17 4.82 1.83
C THR A 137 6.13 3.76 1.50
N GLY A 138 6.40 2.49 1.84
CA GLY A 138 5.46 1.40 1.59
C GLY A 138 4.15 1.53 2.35
N LEU A 139 4.18 1.96 3.62
CA LEU A 139 2.98 2.26 4.38
C LEU A 139 2.22 3.47 3.82
N THR A 140 2.92 4.51 3.38
CA THR A 140 2.29 5.68 2.76
C THR A 140 1.56 5.31 1.46
N VAL A 141 2.17 4.46 0.62
CA VAL A 141 1.51 3.90 -0.56
C VAL A 141 0.25 3.12 -0.18
N PHE A 142 0.33 2.27 0.83
CA PHE A 142 -0.82 1.52 1.31
C PHE A 142 -1.93 2.43 1.84
N MET A 143 -1.59 3.39 2.69
CA MET A 143 -2.53 4.38 3.23
C MET A 143 -3.24 5.16 2.12
N SER A 144 -2.50 5.57 1.07
CA SER A 144 -3.08 6.30 -0.05
C SER A 144 -4.14 5.51 -0.83
N GLU A 145 -4.13 4.19 -0.73
CA GLU A 145 -5.09 3.33 -1.43
C GLU A 145 -6.29 2.97 -0.57
N VAL A 146 -6.07 2.75 0.73
CA VAL A 146 -7.13 2.38 1.66
C VAL A 146 -7.85 3.58 2.28
N ALA A 147 -7.41 4.79 1.99
CA ALA A 147 -8.06 6.03 2.43
C ALA A 147 -9.49 6.17 1.86
N ALA A 148 -10.30 7.02 2.50
CA ALA A 148 -11.61 7.40 1.99
C ALA A 148 -11.49 8.03 0.58
N PRO A 149 -12.53 7.94 -0.28
CA PRO A 149 -12.44 8.36 -1.68
C PRO A 149 -11.87 9.77 -1.88
N GLU A 150 -12.21 10.71 -1.00
CA GLU A 150 -11.74 12.11 -1.05
C GLU A 150 -10.26 12.29 -0.71
N TYR A 151 -9.65 11.30 -0.05
CA TYR A 151 -8.22 11.29 0.34
C TYR A 151 -7.41 10.23 -0.41
N ARG A 152 -8.08 9.44 -1.24
CA ARG A 152 -7.45 8.36 -1.98
C ARG A 152 -6.54 8.88 -3.08
N ASN A 153 -5.46 8.14 -3.34
CA ASN A 153 -4.47 8.46 -4.36
C ASN A 153 -3.69 9.77 -4.12
N ILE A 154 -3.68 10.23 -2.87
CA ILE A 154 -2.94 11.42 -2.46
C ILE A 154 -2.01 11.03 -1.30
N ALA A 155 -0.81 11.59 -1.30
CA ALA A 155 0.13 11.53 -0.18
C ALA A 155 0.98 12.80 -0.15
N PHE A 156 1.80 12.94 0.88
CA PHE A 156 2.81 13.99 0.97
C PHE A 156 4.17 13.37 1.24
N SER A 157 5.21 13.93 0.65
CA SER A 157 6.57 13.68 1.09
C SER A 157 6.92 14.65 2.22
N PHE A 158 7.70 14.17 3.17
CA PHE A 158 8.22 14.96 4.27
C PHE A 158 9.74 14.91 4.22
N ASN A 159 10.32 16.02 3.79
CA ASN A 159 11.74 16.26 3.67
C ASN A 159 12.00 17.78 3.77
N MET A 160 13.16 18.25 3.34
CA MET A 160 13.48 19.69 3.33
C MET A 160 12.52 20.51 2.46
N ILE A 161 11.97 19.93 1.41
CA ILE A 161 10.96 20.56 0.52
C ILE A 161 9.79 19.60 0.37
N PRO A 162 8.79 19.65 1.29
CA PRO A 162 7.62 18.79 1.22
C PRO A 162 6.88 18.95 -0.12
N GLN A 163 6.36 17.84 -0.65
CA GLN A 163 5.63 17.82 -1.91
C GLN A 163 4.32 17.05 -1.76
N ALA A 164 3.29 17.52 -2.46
CA ALA A 164 2.06 16.77 -2.65
C ALA A 164 2.26 15.76 -3.78
N LEU A 165 1.97 14.50 -3.50
CA LEU A 165 2.11 13.39 -4.42
C LEU A 165 0.74 12.94 -4.89
N SER A 166 0.58 12.78 -6.20
CA SER A 166 -0.64 12.23 -6.82
C SER A 166 -0.33 10.86 -7.43
N PHE A 167 -1.14 9.88 -7.10
CA PHE A 167 -1.00 8.50 -7.57
C PHE A 167 -2.04 8.14 -8.64
N VAL A 168 -2.34 9.09 -9.50
CA VAL A 168 -3.17 8.90 -10.69
C VAL A 168 -2.38 9.23 -11.95
N LYS A 169 -2.66 8.50 -13.02
CA LYS A 169 -2.09 8.70 -14.34
C LYS A 169 -3.22 8.85 -15.37
N ASN A 170 -2.97 9.59 -16.44
CA ASN A 170 -3.91 9.74 -17.53
C ASN A 170 -3.60 8.72 -18.63
N ILE A 171 -4.56 7.88 -18.95
CA ILE A 171 -4.48 6.92 -20.06
C ILE A 171 -5.68 7.16 -20.97
N GLY A 172 -5.42 7.58 -22.20
CA GLY A 172 -6.49 7.84 -23.19
C GLY A 172 -7.49 8.93 -22.78
N GLY A 173 -7.12 9.83 -21.86
CA GLY A 173 -7.98 10.90 -21.36
C GLY A 173 -8.73 10.54 -20.07
N GLU A 174 -8.61 9.30 -19.61
CA GLU A 174 -9.17 8.86 -18.33
C GLU A 174 -8.14 8.87 -17.21
N SER A 175 -8.57 9.25 -16.01
CA SER A 175 -7.75 9.27 -14.81
C SER A 175 -7.79 7.90 -14.15
N VAL A 176 -6.65 7.18 -14.17
CA VAL A 176 -6.54 5.81 -13.67
C VAL A 176 -5.59 5.77 -12.47
N PRO A 177 -5.96 5.09 -11.37
CA PRO A 177 -5.05 4.88 -10.25
C PRO A 177 -3.78 4.15 -10.67
N MET A 178 -2.66 4.53 -10.08
CA MET A 178 -1.38 3.85 -10.27
C MET A 178 -1.35 2.54 -9.49
N THR A 179 -0.61 1.55 -10.00
CA THR A 179 -0.28 0.31 -9.30
C THR A 179 0.64 0.57 -8.09
N ALA A 180 0.77 -0.40 -7.19
CA ALA A 180 1.68 -0.29 -6.04
C ALA A 180 3.13 0.02 -6.47
N SER A 181 3.61 -0.64 -7.53
CA SER A 181 4.94 -0.41 -8.11
C SER A 181 5.12 1.02 -8.63
N GLU A 182 4.14 1.52 -9.38
CA GLU A 182 4.17 2.89 -9.91
C GLU A 182 4.15 3.94 -8.79
N ARG A 183 3.32 3.74 -7.75
CA ARG A 183 3.28 4.63 -6.57
C ARG A 183 4.61 4.64 -5.82
N MET A 184 5.22 3.46 -5.61
CA MET A 184 6.56 3.37 -5.02
C MET A 184 7.58 4.12 -5.85
N SER A 185 7.52 4.01 -7.18
CA SER A 185 8.42 4.72 -8.07
C SER A 185 8.26 6.24 -7.99
N VAL A 186 7.04 6.75 -7.83
CA VAL A 186 6.79 8.19 -7.62
C VAL A 186 7.50 8.66 -6.35
N ILE A 187 7.30 8.00 -5.20
CA ILE A 187 7.94 8.42 -3.94
C ILE A 187 9.46 8.28 -4.00
N CYS A 188 9.96 7.16 -4.56
CA CYS A 188 11.40 6.89 -4.62
C CYS A 188 12.16 7.76 -5.62
N ASN A 189 11.48 8.30 -6.64
CA ASN A 189 12.07 9.21 -7.61
C ASN A 189 12.10 10.66 -7.10
N GLU A 190 11.34 10.97 -6.04
CA GLU A 190 11.51 12.22 -5.33
C GLU A 190 12.96 12.33 -4.85
N ASN A 191 13.61 13.43 -5.21
CA ASN A 191 14.98 13.67 -4.79
C ASN A 191 15.04 13.67 -3.25
N ILE A 192 15.68 12.66 -2.69
CA ILE A 192 16.03 12.62 -1.27
C ILE A 192 17.09 13.69 -1.05
N VAL A 193 16.66 14.94 -0.90
CA VAL A 193 17.55 16.08 -0.77
C VAL A 193 17.41 16.63 0.64
N GLY A 194 18.50 16.47 1.41
CA GLY A 194 18.65 17.12 2.70
C GLY A 194 18.35 16.24 3.91
N TYR A 195 18.99 16.60 5.02
CA TYR A 195 18.83 15.94 6.32
C TYR A 195 17.79 16.62 7.21
N ASN A 196 17.25 17.76 6.77
CA ASN A 196 16.27 18.53 7.53
C ASN A 196 14.87 18.30 6.99
N THR A 197 13.91 18.31 7.90
CA THR A 197 12.47 18.21 7.61
C THR A 197 11.80 19.56 7.93
N ASP A 198 10.97 20.05 7.01
CA ASP A 198 10.25 21.31 7.19
C ASP A 198 8.78 21.07 7.55
N ILE A 199 8.54 20.87 8.85
CA ILE A 199 7.19 20.68 9.42
C ILE A 199 6.27 21.87 9.13
N MET A 200 6.78 23.10 9.13
CA MET A 200 5.96 24.30 8.94
C MET A 200 5.42 24.38 7.51
N ASN A 201 6.25 24.03 6.52
CA ASN A 201 5.80 24.00 5.14
C ASN A 201 4.84 22.82 4.88
N LEU A 202 5.10 21.64 5.44
CA LEU A 202 4.16 20.52 5.35
C LEU A 202 2.78 20.91 5.94
N HIS A 203 2.75 21.53 7.10
CA HIS A 203 1.50 21.96 7.73
C HIS A 203 0.70 22.93 6.84
N LYS A 204 1.38 23.88 6.16
CA LYS A 204 0.74 24.81 5.22
C LYS A 204 0.16 24.13 3.98
N MET A 205 0.69 22.97 3.58
CA MET A 205 0.20 22.24 2.42
C MET A 205 -1.02 21.37 2.71
N VAL A 206 -1.19 20.97 3.99
CA VAL A 206 -2.26 20.04 4.41
C VAL A 206 -3.52 20.80 4.85
N ILE A 207 -3.42 22.10 5.21
CA ILE A 207 -4.53 22.97 5.58
C ILE A 207 -5.06 23.72 4.36
#